data_7cafab9929e22f602827734e22f2d3e4
#
_entry.id   7cafab9929e22f602827734e22f2d3e4
#
_cell.length_a   1.000
_cell.length_b   1.000
_cell.length_c   1.000
_cell.angle_alpha   90.00
_cell.angle_beta   90.00
_cell.angle_gamma   90.00
#
_symmetry.space_group_name_H-M   'P 1'
#
loop_
_entity.id
_entity.type
_entity.pdbx_description
1 polymer ?
#
loop_
_entity_poly.entity_id
_entity_poly.type
_entity_poly.pdbx_seq_one_letter_code
_entity_poly.pdbx_strand_id
1 'polypeptide(L)'
;MKKTLIYSTLAAWMLTVSSCEQKEYLNPSSASETQVITDVYGLISLANGLQYRYSVGGVGVTYSMISANGLTTKELLVLNAGNTDLDLLGKGSGNVQGNNAIVSNLWAQSHLTKSNADIILKNINVAADPALKSGLTAYASIFRALSLGALGEFWQQAPIGTAANIAFNTREEVLKEAIATLETAATAITATAPSADFTTRVVNSIDMPNTIQALIARYSLMLGDYDKALAAANKVDLTKKSAFNFDDVSQNPVFFNSFGNRNVTEPVNTALGLPDALKPEAGDKRVTFYTQTAAPARNLGTGFFTSNTAQIPVYLPGEVTLIKAEVLARKGTIDAAVTELDKVRTKTTDVWGIGASLPAYSGVKDATSVLTEIYKNRAIELYMSGLKLDDSRRFGRPATERNRDWYPYPTNERQNNTSTPADPAN
;
A
#
# COMPACT_ATOMS: atom_id res chain seq x y z
N MET A 1 -13.28 53.71 -53.12
CA MET A 1 -12.18 52.96 -52.52
C MET A 1 -12.25 52.78 -50.99
N LYS A 2 -12.76 53.71 -50.17
CA LYS A 2 -12.81 53.53 -48.68
C LYS A 2 -13.91 52.54 -48.22
N LYS A 3 -14.98 52.33 -48.94
CA LYS A 3 -16.04 51.39 -48.52
C LYS A 3 -15.72 49.94 -48.84
N THR A 4 -14.98 49.67 -49.90
CA THR A 4 -14.54 48.31 -50.28
C THR A 4 -13.48 47.75 -49.33
N LEU A 5 -12.64 48.60 -48.71
CA LEU A 5 -11.61 48.19 -47.76
C LEU A 5 -12.23 47.76 -46.41
N ILE A 6 -13.36 48.39 -45.98
CA ILE A 6 -14.03 48.07 -44.74
C ILE A 6 -14.74 46.71 -44.84
N TYR A 7 -15.32 46.37 -45.97
CA TYR A 7 -15.96 45.05 -46.17
C TYR A 7 -14.96 43.89 -46.27
N SER A 8 -13.76 44.13 -46.82
CA SER A 8 -12.70 43.12 -46.87
C SER A 8 -12.06 42.85 -45.49
N THR A 9 -11.93 43.85 -44.62
CA THR A 9 -11.46 43.67 -43.25
C THR A 9 -12.49 42.98 -42.34
N LEU A 10 -13.80 43.25 -42.53
CA LEU A 10 -14.85 42.54 -41.78
C LEU A 10 -14.98 41.08 -42.21
N ALA A 11 -14.81 40.75 -43.49
CA ALA A 11 -14.83 39.38 -44.02
C ALA A 11 -13.60 38.57 -43.54
N ALA A 12 -12.43 39.20 -43.43
CA ALA A 12 -11.23 38.57 -42.89
C ALA A 12 -11.33 38.28 -41.37
N TRP A 13 -12.10 39.07 -40.62
CA TRP A 13 -12.32 38.83 -39.16
C TRP A 13 -13.33 37.73 -38.88
N MET A 14 -14.31 37.46 -39.82
CA MET A 14 -15.26 36.36 -39.66
C MET A 14 -14.65 34.97 -39.97
N LEU A 15 -13.50 34.90 -40.61
CA LEU A 15 -12.81 33.64 -40.92
C LEU A 15 -11.88 33.15 -39.80
N THR A 16 -11.65 33.93 -38.73
CA THR A 16 -10.76 33.56 -37.61
C THR A 16 -11.52 32.98 -36.43
N VAL A 17 -12.84 32.83 -36.45
CA VAL A 17 -13.62 32.21 -35.37
C VAL A 17 -14.13 30.81 -35.71
N SER A 18 -13.58 30.11 -36.72
CA SER A 18 -13.72 28.67 -36.78
C SER A 18 -12.74 28.07 -35.74
N SER A 19 -13.15 28.14 -34.47
CA SER A 19 -12.60 27.33 -33.39
C SER A 19 -12.56 25.88 -33.88
N CYS A 20 -11.42 25.30 -33.90
CA CYS A 20 -11.29 23.84 -34.03
C CYS A 20 -12.21 23.21 -32.98
N GLU A 21 -13.35 22.69 -33.40
CA GLU A 21 -14.02 21.66 -32.61
C GLU A 21 -12.98 20.57 -32.39
N GLN A 22 -12.49 20.46 -31.16
CA GLN A 22 -11.67 19.33 -30.74
C GLN A 22 -12.59 18.10 -30.92
N LYS A 23 -12.56 17.46 -32.08
CA LYS A 23 -13.09 16.13 -32.21
C LYS A 23 -12.26 15.24 -31.35
N GLU A 24 -12.83 14.83 -30.23
CA GLU A 24 -12.27 13.75 -29.43
C GLU A 24 -12.24 12.52 -30.35
N TYR A 25 -11.06 12.22 -30.89
CA TYR A 25 -10.82 10.96 -31.57
C TYR A 25 -10.75 9.89 -30.49
N LEU A 26 -11.87 9.22 -30.29
CA LEU A 26 -11.91 8.00 -29.46
C LEU A 26 -10.83 7.05 -29.99
N ASN A 27 -9.84 6.75 -29.19
CA ASN A 27 -8.84 5.76 -29.55
C ASN A 27 -9.54 4.41 -29.70
N PRO A 28 -9.62 3.83 -30.92
CA PRO A 28 -10.34 2.59 -31.15
C PRO A 28 -9.73 1.39 -30.38
N SER A 29 -8.52 1.57 -29.82
CA SER A 29 -7.82 0.56 -29.03
C SER A 29 -8.05 0.70 -27.52
N SER A 30 -8.77 1.73 -27.05
CA SER A 30 -9.12 1.89 -25.64
C SER A 30 -10.61 2.22 -25.51
N ALA A 31 -11.33 1.35 -24.81
CA ALA A 31 -12.72 1.60 -24.47
C ALA A 31 -12.82 2.86 -23.59
N SER A 32 -13.76 3.76 -23.91
CA SER A 32 -14.06 4.91 -23.03
C SER A 32 -14.67 4.42 -21.71
N GLU A 33 -14.55 5.20 -20.63
CA GLU A 33 -15.19 4.90 -19.35
C GLU A 33 -16.67 4.57 -19.56
N THR A 34 -17.39 5.34 -20.35
CA THR A 34 -18.79 5.13 -20.68
C THR A 34 -19.07 3.81 -21.41
N GLN A 35 -18.14 3.31 -22.21
CA GLN A 35 -18.26 2.00 -22.86
C GLN A 35 -17.99 0.84 -21.89
N VAL A 36 -17.05 1.00 -20.96
CA VAL A 36 -16.70 -0.04 -19.99
C VAL A 36 -17.80 -0.24 -18.94
N ILE A 37 -18.55 0.80 -18.60
CA ILE A 37 -19.58 0.76 -17.54
C ILE A 37 -20.99 0.49 -18.02
N THR A 38 -21.20 0.20 -19.32
CA THR A 38 -22.54 -0.05 -19.88
C THR A 38 -23.17 -1.35 -19.41
N ASP A 39 -22.34 -2.30 -18.96
CA ASP A 39 -22.81 -3.60 -18.48
C ASP A 39 -21.94 -4.15 -17.33
N VAL A 40 -22.42 -5.24 -16.74
CA VAL A 40 -21.74 -5.90 -15.62
C VAL A 40 -20.39 -6.50 -16.01
N TYR A 41 -20.19 -6.89 -17.25
CA TYR A 41 -18.91 -7.48 -17.72
C TYR A 41 -17.80 -6.43 -17.72
N GLY A 42 -18.13 -5.18 -18.00
CA GLY A 42 -17.20 -4.05 -17.86
C GLY A 42 -16.74 -3.86 -16.42
N LEU A 43 -17.65 -3.93 -15.45
CA LEU A 43 -17.30 -3.86 -14.02
C LEU A 43 -16.42 -5.04 -13.57
N ILE A 44 -16.73 -6.26 -14.04
CA ILE A 44 -15.90 -7.46 -13.76
C ILE A 44 -14.50 -7.31 -14.37
N SER A 45 -14.40 -6.77 -15.58
CA SER A 45 -13.12 -6.54 -16.26
C SER A 45 -12.27 -5.52 -15.49
N LEU A 46 -12.86 -4.44 -15.01
CA LEU A 46 -12.17 -3.48 -14.13
C LEU A 46 -11.72 -4.13 -12.82
N ALA A 47 -12.59 -4.94 -12.20
CA ALA A 47 -12.26 -5.65 -10.97
C ALA A 47 -11.07 -6.59 -11.17
N ASN A 48 -11.03 -7.37 -12.24
CA ASN A 48 -9.89 -8.23 -12.59
C ASN A 48 -8.58 -7.44 -12.75
N GLY A 49 -8.65 -6.19 -13.20
CA GLY A 49 -7.49 -5.32 -13.36
C GLY A 49 -6.97 -4.69 -12.07
N LEU A 50 -7.74 -4.69 -10.97
CA LEU A 50 -7.36 -3.98 -9.74
C LEU A 50 -6.09 -4.55 -9.09
N GLN A 51 -6.03 -5.88 -8.87
CA GLN A 51 -4.85 -6.52 -8.31
C GLN A 51 -3.64 -6.33 -9.21
N TYR A 52 -3.80 -6.54 -10.52
CA TYR A 52 -2.71 -6.36 -11.48
C TYR A 52 -2.11 -4.97 -11.39
N ARG A 53 -2.93 -3.93 -11.44
CA ARG A 53 -2.49 -2.53 -11.36
C ARG A 53 -1.80 -2.21 -10.03
N TYR A 54 -2.34 -2.72 -8.93
CA TYR A 54 -1.78 -2.47 -7.61
C TYR A 54 -0.47 -3.22 -7.38
N SER A 55 -0.38 -4.49 -7.79
CA SER A 55 0.67 -5.39 -7.32
C SER A 55 1.71 -5.80 -8.36
N VAL A 56 1.48 -5.62 -9.67
CA VAL A 56 2.37 -6.15 -10.71
C VAL A 56 3.31 -5.09 -11.26
N GLY A 57 4.53 -5.49 -11.57
CA GLY A 57 5.56 -4.68 -12.25
C GLY A 57 6.28 -3.69 -11.35
N GLY A 58 7.41 -3.18 -11.85
CA GLY A 58 8.28 -2.23 -11.13
C GLY A 58 7.69 -0.84 -10.93
N VAL A 59 6.57 -0.53 -11.55
CA VAL A 59 5.83 0.72 -11.36
C VAL A 59 4.64 0.56 -10.41
N GLY A 60 4.20 -0.67 -10.13
CA GLY A 60 3.05 -0.96 -9.28
C GLY A 60 3.23 -0.45 -7.85
N VAL A 61 2.09 -0.26 -7.15
CA VAL A 61 2.09 0.25 -5.77
C VAL A 61 2.91 -0.66 -4.85
N THR A 62 2.75 -1.98 -4.98
CA THR A 62 3.44 -2.95 -4.11
C THR A 62 4.96 -2.82 -4.19
N TYR A 63 5.54 -2.80 -5.40
CA TYR A 63 6.99 -2.62 -5.56
C TYR A 63 7.47 -1.27 -5.05
N SER A 64 6.79 -0.21 -5.46
CA SER A 64 7.16 1.16 -5.08
C SER A 64 7.07 1.37 -3.57
N MET A 65 6.02 0.85 -2.92
CA MET A 65 5.81 0.94 -1.48
C MET A 65 6.89 0.17 -0.69
N ILE A 66 7.19 -1.08 -1.07
CA ILE A 66 8.21 -1.90 -0.40
C ILE A 66 9.59 -1.29 -0.58
N SER A 67 9.95 -0.86 -1.81
CA SER A 67 11.25 -0.25 -2.09
C SER A 67 11.41 1.09 -1.38
N ALA A 68 10.39 1.96 -1.46
CA ALA A 68 10.40 3.27 -0.84
C ALA A 68 10.53 3.17 0.68
N ASN A 69 9.67 2.35 1.30
CA ASN A 69 9.71 2.13 2.75
C ASN A 69 11.04 1.51 3.18
N GLY A 70 11.45 0.41 2.53
CA GLY A 70 12.65 -0.34 2.88
C GLY A 70 13.93 0.49 2.79
N LEU A 71 14.06 1.35 1.76
CA LEU A 71 15.21 2.25 1.63
C LEU A 71 15.14 3.41 2.61
N THR A 72 13.95 3.97 2.85
CA THR A 72 13.77 5.08 3.80
C THR A 72 13.99 4.63 5.25
N THR A 73 13.56 3.44 5.62
CA THR A 73 13.67 2.89 7.00
C THR A 73 14.88 1.99 7.19
N LYS A 74 15.81 2.00 6.25
CA LYS A 74 17.09 1.25 6.31
C LYS A 74 16.95 -0.27 6.39
N GLU A 75 15.87 -0.82 5.88
CA GLU A 75 15.71 -2.27 5.70
C GLU A 75 16.50 -2.78 4.50
N LEU A 76 16.60 -1.94 3.47
CA LEU A 76 17.27 -2.23 2.21
C LEU A 76 18.46 -1.30 1.97
N LEU A 77 19.44 -1.78 1.23
CA LEU A 77 20.50 -0.97 0.62
C LEU A 77 20.49 -1.14 -0.90
N VAL A 78 21.00 -0.15 -1.60
CA VAL A 78 21.17 -0.17 -3.05
C VAL A 78 22.56 -0.72 -3.40
N LEU A 79 22.60 -1.71 -4.29
CA LEU A 79 23.85 -2.37 -4.72
C LEU A 79 24.56 -1.62 -5.82
N ASN A 80 23.82 -0.94 -6.67
CA ASN A 80 24.35 -0.24 -7.84
C ASN A 80 23.71 1.17 -7.92
N ALA A 81 24.51 2.19 -7.70
CA ALA A 81 24.10 3.59 -7.77
C ALA A 81 23.56 4.02 -9.16
N GLY A 82 23.78 3.20 -10.20
CA GLY A 82 23.12 3.38 -11.50
C GLY A 82 21.60 3.22 -11.43
N ASN A 83 21.07 2.60 -10.38
CA ASN A 83 19.64 2.63 -10.03
C ASN A 83 19.33 3.96 -9.30
N THR A 84 19.45 5.07 -10.00
CA THR A 84 19.53 6.43 -9.44
C THR A 84 18.36 6.76 -8.51
N ASP A 85 17.12 6.45 -8.88
CA ASP A 85 15.95 6.79 -8.06
C ASP A 85 15.93 6.02 -6.73
N LEU A 86 16.32 4.74 -6.74
CA LEU A 86 16.47 3.94 -5.53
C LEU A 86 17.65 4.43 -4.68
N ASP A 87 18.78 4.78 -5.29
CA ASP A 87 19.95 5.31 -4.61
C ASP A 87 19.64 6.65 -3.91
N LEU A 88 18.90 7.55 -4.56
CA LEU A 88 18.43 8.79 -3.96
C LEU A 88 17.48 8.58 -2.79
N LEU A 89 16.61 7.56 -2.85
CA LEU A 89 15.76 7.15 -1.72
C LEU A 89 16.60 6.66 -0.54
N GLY A 90 17.60 5.82 -0.80
CA GLY A 90 18.52 5.33 0.23
C GLY A 90 19.35 6.44 0.88
N LYS A 91 19.71 7.47 0.12
CA LYS A 91 20.39 8.69 0.64
C LYS A 91 19.46 9.58 1.45
N GLY A 92 18.18 9.59 1.10
CA GLY A 92 17.13 10.31 1.84
C GLY A 92 17.28 11.82 1.86
N SER A 93 16.65 12.46 2.85
CA SER A 93 16.67 13.92 3.03
C SER A 93 16.36 14.69 1.73
N GLY A 94 17.06 15.75 1.42
CA GLY A 94 16.90 16.58 0.22
C GLY A 94 17.23 15.89 -1.12
N ASN A 95 17.78 14.67 -1.11
CA ASN A 95 18.01 13.91 -2.34
C ASN A 95 16.71 13.36 -2.95
N VAL A 96 15.66 13.18 -2.15
CA VAL A 96 14.37 12.70 -2.63
C VAL A 96 13.56 13.87 -3.13
N GLN A 97 13.41 13.98 -4.45
CA GLN A 97 12.68 15.04 -5.12
C GLN A 97 11.38 14.53 -5.72
N GLY A 98 10.45 15.44 -6.06
CA GLY A 98 9.16 15.09 -6.66
C GLY A 98 9.24 14.45 -8.06
N ASN A 99 10.41 14.49 -8.73
CA ASN A 99 10.66 13.79 -9.99
C ASN A 99 11.25 12.38 -9.82
N ASN A 100 11.49 11.92 -8.58
CA ASN A 100 11.92 10.55 -8.34
C ASN A 100 10.87 9.56 -8.84
N ALA A 101 11.27 8.61 -9.70
CA ALA A 101 10.33 7.71 -10.36
C ALA A 101 9.59 6.80 -9.37
N ILE A 102 10.23 6.34 -8.29
CA ILE A 102 9.57 5.49 -7.29
C ILE A 102 8.48 6.28 -6.55
N VAL A 103 8.76 7.53 -6.15
CA VAL A 103 7.80 8.42 -5.49
C VAL A 103 6.63 8.73 -6.44
N SER A 104 6.94 9.09 -7.70
CA SER A 104 5.93 9.41 -8.72
C SER A 104 5.06 8.20 -9.07
N ASN A 105 5.65 7.01 -9.20
CA ASN A 105 4.92 5.78 -9.48
C ASN A 105 4.00 5.39 -8.31
N LEU A 106 4.51 5.45 -7.07
CA LEU A 106 3.71 5.15 -5.88
C LEU A 106 2.47 6.04 -5.80
N TRP A 107 2.63 7.34 -6.03
CA TRP A 107 1.53 8.30 -6.08
C TRP A 107 0.56 7.98 -7.22
N ALA A 108 1.05 7.95 -8.46
CA ALA A 108 0.23 7.81 -9.64
C ALA A 108 -0.54 6.48 -9.67
N GLN A 109 0.13 5.35 -9.36
CA GLN A 109 -0.52 4.04 -9.36
C GLN A 109 -1.52 3.87 -8.21
N SER A 110 -1.29 4.50 -7.06
CA SER A 110 -2.27 4.56 -5.98
C SER A 110 -3.53 5.30 -6.44
N HIS A 111 -3.39 6.47 -7.08
CA HIS A 111 -4.53 7.22 -7.60
C HIS A 111 -5.24 6.50 -8.75
N LEU A 112 -4.52 5.86 -9.67
CA LEU A 112 -5.10 5.11 -10.77
C LEU A 112 -5.86 3.87 -10.27
N THR A 113 -5.33 3.13 -9.32
CA THR A 113 -6.02 1.98 -8.71
C THR A 113 -7.27 2.45 -7.96
N LYS A 114 -7.15 3.53 -7.18
CA LYS A 114 -8.28 4.16 -6.49
C LYS A 114 -9.35 4.59 -7.48
N SER A 115 -8.98 5.25 -8.58
CA SER A 115 -9.92 5.70 -9.61
C SER A 115 -10.68 4.54 -10.26
N ASN A 116 -9.98 3.43 -10.59
CA ASN A 116 -10.65 2.23 -11.12
C ASN A 116 -11.64 1.63 -10.12
N ALA A 117 -11.28 1.60 -8.84
CA ALA A 117 -12.19 1.15 -7.79
C ALA A 117 -13.38 2.11 -7.62
N ASP A 118 -13.17 3.43 -7.68
CA ASP A 118 -14.23 4.44 -7.63
C ASP A 118 -15.22 4.28 -8.79
N ILE A 119 -14.75 3.96 -10.00
CA ILE A 119 -15.61 3.67 -11.16
C ILE A 119 -16.52 2.48 -10.88
N ILE A 120 -15.98 1.38 -10.33
CA ILE A 120 -16.78 0.21 -9.97
C ILE A 120 -17.84 0.59 -8.93
N LEU A 121 -17.43 1.25 -7.84
CA LEU A 121 -18.30 1.58 -6.72
C LEU A 121 -19.41 2.56 -7.13
N LYS A 122 -19.10 3.56 -7.95
CA LYS A 122 -20.04 4.54 -8.47
C LYS A 122 -21.12 3.89 -9.37
N ASN A 123 -20.73 2.87 -10.13
CA ASN A 123 -21.59 2.21 -11.10
C ASN A 123 -22.11 0.84 -10.63
N ILE A 124 -22.01 0.55 -9.34
CA ILE A 124 -22.29 -0.75 -8.77
C ILE A 124 -23.73 -1.24 -9.01
N ASN A 125 -24.68 -0.31 -9.25
CA ASN A 125 -26.08 -0.63 -9.53
C ASN A 125 -26.30 -1.26 -10.92
N VAL A 126 -25.31 -1.26 -11.80
CA VAL A 126 -25.33 -2.02 -13.06
C VAL A 126 -25.32 -3.54 -12.77
N ALA A 127 -24.75 -3.97 -11.65
CA ALA A 127 -24.86 -5.35 -11.21
C ALA A 127 -26.23 -5.60 -10.57
N ALA A 128 -27.12 -6.29 -11.31
CA ALA A 128 -28.46 -6.63 -10.82
C ALA A 128 -28.47 -7.77 -9.81
N ASP A 129 -27.53 -8.74 -9.92
CA ASP A 129 -27.39 -9.84 -8.97
C ASP A 129 -26.79 -9.33 -7.64
N PRO A 130 -27.53 -9.51 -6.51
CA PRO A 130 -27.07 -9.02 -5.21
C PRO A 130 -25.75 -9.64 -4.73
N ALA A 131 -25.49 -10.91 -5.04
CA ALA A 131 -24.27 -11.60 -4.63
C ALA A 131 -23.04 -11.11 -5.43
N LEU A 132 -23.21 -10.87 -6.73
CA LEU A 132 -22.19 -10.25 -7.56
C LEU A 132 -21.94 -8.79 -7.15
N LYS A 133 -23.00 -8.03 -6.90
CA LYS A 133 -22.93 -6.65 -6.41
C LYS A 133 -22.15 -6.55 -5.11
N SER A 134 -22.44 -7.42 -4.15
CA SER A 134 -21.72 -7.50 -2.87
C SER A 134 -20.24 -7.81 -3.08
N GLY A 135 -19.91 -8.80 -3.93
CA GLY A 135 -18.55 -9.17 -4.26
C GLY A 135 -17.75 -8.02 -4.90
N LEU A 136 -18.32 -7.36 -5.92
CA LEU A 136 -17.72 -6.20 -6.59
C LEU A 136 -17.49 -5.04 -5.61
N THR A 137 -18.48 -4.75 -4.74
CA THR A 137 -18.38 -3.71 -3.72
C THR A 137 -17.22 -4.01 -2.78
N ALA A 138 -17.14 -5.22 -2.23
CA ALA A 138 -16.10 -5.59 -1.28
C ALA A 138 -14.70 -5.56 -1.91
N TYR A 139 -14.55 -6.13 -3.10
CA TYR A 139 -13.26 -6.22 -3.77
C TYR A 139 -12.74 -4.85 -4.20
N ALA A 140 -13.58 -4.02 -4.82
CA ALA A 140 -13.21 -2.65 -5.18
C ALA A 140 -12.86 -1.80 -3.94
N SER A 141 -13.62 -1.95 -2.85
CA SER A 141 -13.36 -1.26 -1.58
C SER A 141 -12.01 -1.63 -0.98
N ILE A 142 -11.57 -2.90 -1.06
CA ILE A 142 -10.25 -3.33 -0.60
C ILE A 142 -9.15 -2.58 -1.35
N PHE A 143 -9.18 -2.53 -2.67
CA PHE A 143 -8.14 -1.85 -3.45
C PHE A 143 -8.20 -0.32 -3.33
N ARG A 144 -9.40 0.25 -3.18
CA ARG A 144 -9.56 1.66 -2.85
C ARG A 144 -8.89 2.00 -1.52
N ALA A 145 -9.16 1.21 -0.49
CA ALA A 145 -8.61 1.39 0.85
C ALA A 145 -7.09 1.14 0.90
N LEU A 146 -6.59 0.12 0.20
CA LEU A 146 -5.15 -0.12 0.06
C LEU A 146 -4.43 1.06 -0.59
N SER A 147 -5.03 1.66 -1.63
CA SER A 147 -4.49 2.83 -2.31
C SER A 147 -4.48 4.07 -1.40
N LEU A 148 -5.58 4.34 -0.69
CA LEU A 148 -5.65 5.43 0.30
C LEU A 148 -4.67 5.20 1.46
N GLY A 149 -4.53 3.96 1.92
CA GLY A 149 -3.56 3.57 2.95
C GLY A 149 -2.13 3.82 2.51
N ALA A 150 -1.77 3.47 1.28
CA ALA A 150 -0.45 3.77 0.72
C ALA A 150 -0.19 5.29 0.64
N LEU A 151 -1.17 6.09 0.23
CA LEU A 151 -1.04 7.54 0.26
C LEU A 151 -0.85 8.06 1.69
N GLY A 152 -1.62 7.56 2.67
CA GLY A 152 -1.48 7.93 4.08
C GLY A 152 -0.21 7.43 4.76
N GLU A 153 0.46 6.39 4.22
CA GLU A 153 1.77 5.93 4.70
C GLU A 153 2.87 6.95 4.37
N PHE A 154 2.86 7.54 3.18
CA PHE A 154 4.01 8.30 2.67
C PHE A 154 3.79 9.82 2.60
N TRP A 155 2.54 10.32 2.57
CA TRP A 155 2.26 11.75 2.45
C TRP A 155 1.41 12.29 3.60
N GLN A 156 1.62 13.56 3.93
CA GLN A 156 0.84 14.26 4.96
C GLN A 156 -0.57 14.60 4.48
N GLN A 157 -0.77 14.73 3.17
CA GLN A 157 -2.03 15.05 2.56
C GLN A 157 -2.15 14.35 1.21
N ALA A 158 -3.36 13.99 0.80
CA ALA A 158 -3.63 13.46 -0.53
C ALA A 158 -5.08 13.72 -0.96
N PRO A 159 -5.38 13.81 -2.26
CA PRO A 159 -6.75 13.89 -2.73
C PRO A 159 -7.53 12.58 -2.52
N ILE A 160 -8.72 12.67 -1.95
CA ILE A 160 -9.66 11.55 -1.86
C ILE A 160 -10.44 11.39 -3.17
N GLY A 161 -10.86 12.48 -3.79
CA GLY A 161 -11.58 12.45 -5.06
C GLY A 161 -10.66 12.36 -6.30
N THR A 162 -11.26 12.54 -7.49
CA THR A 162 -10.59 12.39 -8.81
C THR A 162 -10.82 13.55 -9.76
N ALA A 163 -11.45 14.65 -9.33
CA ALA A 163 -11.67 15.82 -10.17
C ALA A 163 -10.36 16.58 -10.48
N ALA A 164 -10.33 17.34 -11.57
CA ALA A 164 -9.22 18.24 -11.86
C ALA A 164 -9.10 19.31 -10.77
N ASN A 165 -7.88 19.68 -10.41
CA ASN A 165 -7.56 20.65 -9.34
C ASN A 165 -8.26 20.37 -8.00
N ILE A 166 -8.44 19.08 -7.69
CA ILE A 166 -9.10 18.67 -6.46
C ILE A 166 -8.29 19.07 -5.22
N ALA A 167 -8.99 19.46 -4.17
CA ALA A 167 -8.38 19.80 -2.88
C ALA A 167 -7.71 18.57 -2.24
N PHE A 168 -6.63 18.82 -1.53
CA PHE A 168 -5.95 17.84 -0.71
C PHE A 168 -6.64 17.69 0.65
N ASN A 169 -6.76 16.47 1.08
CA ASN A 169 -7.28 16.08 2.39
C ASN A 169 -6.11 15.73 3.32
N THR A 170 -6.27 15.98 4.59
CA THR A 170 -5.31 15.57 5.61
C THR A 170 -5.14 14.05 5.61
N ARG A 171 -3.96 13.56 6.05
CA ARG A 171 -3.72 12.13 6.26
C ARG A 171 -4.82 11.46 7.09
N GLU A 172 -5.29 12.17 8.12
CA GLU A 172 -6.37 11.69 8.98
C GLU A 172 -7.66 11.45 8.19
N GLU A 173 -8.06 12.41 7.35
CA GLU A 173 -9.26 12.29 6.49
C GLU A 173 -9.09 11.17 5.45
N VAL A 174 -7.91 11.03 4.85
CA VAL A 174 -7.60 9.95 3.90
C VAL A 174 -7.74 8.57 4.54
N LEU A 175 -7.22 8.38 5.74
CA LEU A 175 -7.34 7.11 6.46
C LEU A 175 -8.76 6.85 6.98
N LYS A 176 -9.49 7.89 7.41
CA LYS A 176 -10.91 7.77 7.77
C LYS A 176 -11.75 7.33 6.57
N GLU A 177 -11.48 7.87 5.40
CA GLU A 177 -12.15 7.47 4.16
C GLU A 177 -11.84 6.02 3.78
N ALA A 178 -10.59 5.57 3.96
CA ALA A 178 -10.22 4.17 3.75
C ALA A 178 -11.03 3.24 4.67
N ILE A 179 -11.16 3.59 5.95
CA ILE A 179 -11.94 2.82 6.93
C ILE A 179 -13.42 2.82 6.56
N ALA A 180 -14.02 3.97 6.27
CA ALA A 180 -15.44 4.07 5.88
C ALA A 180 -15.77 3.23 4.65
N THR A 181 -14.86 3.23 3.66
CA THR A 181 -14.97 2.37 2.47
C THR A 181 -14.99 0.89 2.84
N LEU A 182 -14.13 0.45 3.75
CA LEU A 182 -14.06 -0.93 4.22
C LEU A 182 -15.26 -1.32 5.10
N GLU A 183 -15.78 -0.41 5.92
CA GLU A 183 -17.00 -0.64 6.72
C GLU A 183 -18.24 -0.83 5.81
N THR A 184 -18.30 -0.07 4.71
CA THR A 184 -19.34 -0.29 3.67
C THR A 184 -19.21 -1.67 3.04
N ALA A 185 -17.98 -2.09 2.71
CA ALA A 185 -17.70 -3.43 2.20
C ALA A 185 -18.09 -4.54 3.20
N ALA A 186 -17.74 -4.38 4.47
CA ALA A 186 -18.10 -5.33 5.53
C ALA A 186 -19.62 -5.48 5.65
N THR A 187 -20.34 -4.38 5.57
CA THR A 187 -21.82 -4.38 5.58
C THR A 187 -22.38 -5.11 4.37
N ALA A 188 -21.83 -4.86 3.17
CA ALA A 188 -22.30 -5.49 1.94
C ALA A 188 -22.14 -7.01 1.97
N ILE A 189 -20.97 -7.53 2.34
CA ILE A 189 -20.71 -8.99 2.39
C ILE A 189 -21.44 -9.69 3.55
N THR A 190 -21.77 -8.96 4.61
CA THR A 190 -22.57 -9.49 5.72
C THR A 190 -24.04 -9.60 5.32
N ALA A 191 -24.57 -8.63 4.58
CA ALA A 191 -25.95 -8.64 4.10
C ALA A 191 -26.18 -9.71 3.01
N THR A 192 -25.21 -9.88 2.11
CA THR A 192 -25.27 -10.85 1.02
C THR A 192 -23.87 -11.40 0.74
N ALA A 193 -23.69 -12.69 0.93
CA ALA A 193 -22.41 -13.33 0.63
C ALA A 193 -22.08 -13.21 -0.87
N PRO A 194 -20.82 -12.89 -1.25
CA PRO A 194 -20.40 -12.92 -2.64
C PRO A 194 -20.60 -14.28 -3.29
N SER A 195 -20.91 -14.32 -4.59
CA SER A 195 -21.06 -15.58 -5.30
C SER A 195 -19.73 -16.35 -5.36
N ALA A 196 -19.82 -17.69 -5.34
CA ALA A 196 -18.64 -18.56 -5.46
C ALA A 196 -17.92 -18.34 -6.81
N ASP A 197 -18.67 -18.09 -7.89
CA ASP A 197 -18.12 -17.81 -9.20
C ASP A 197 -17.28 -16.53 -9.19
N PHE A 198 -17.76 -15.44 -8.58
CA PHE A 198 -17.02 -14.19 -8.43
C PHE A 198 -15.75 -14.39 -7.58
N THR A 199 -15.86 -15.04 -6.44
CA THR A 199 -14.70 -15.27 -5.56
C THR A 199 -13.64 -16.12 -6.20
N THR A 200 -14.00 -17.11 -7.00
CA THR A 200 -13.05 -17.98 -7.68
C THR A 200 -12.40 -17.31 -8.87
N ARG A 201 -13.16 -16.58 -9.69
CA ARG A 201 -12.66 -16.05 -10.97
C ARG A 201 -12.00 -14.68 -10.86
N VAL A 202 -12.48 -13.83 -9.95
CA VAL A 202 -12.01 -12.44 -9.82
C VAL A 202 -11.12 -12.29 -8.60
N VAL A 203 -11.59 -12.73 -7.44
CA VAL A 203 -10.92 -12.48 -6.16
C VAL A 203 -9.76 -13.43 -5.92
N ASN A 204 -9.94 -14.71 -6.27
CA ASN A 204 -8.95 -15.78 -6.20
C ASN A 204 -8.37 -15.96 -4.78
N SER A 205 -7.23 -15.34 -4.47
CA SER A 205 -6.45 -15.58 -3.24
C SER A 205 -6.68 -14.54 -2.14
N ILE A 206 -7.54 -13.55 -2.34
CA ILE A 206 -7.87 -12.57 -1.31
C ILE A 206 -9.05 -13.07 -0.50
N ASP A 207 -8.83 -13.35 0.79
CA ASP A 207 -9.92 -13.59 1.75
C ASP A 207 -10.55 -12.23 2.11
N MET A 208 -11.63 -11.87 1.42
CA MET A 208 -12.23 -10.54 1.56
C MET A 208 -12.71 -10.24 2.98
N PRO A 209 -13.44 -11.12 3.70
CA PRO A 209 -13.91 -10.82 5.05
C PRO A 209 -12.77 -10.51 6.02
N ASN A 210 -11.72 -11.34 6.04
CA ASN A 210 -10.59 -11.15 6.93
C ASN A 210 -9.70 -9.97 6.49
N THR A 211 -9.51 -9.76 5.17
CA THR A 211 -8.78 -8.62 4.65
C THR A 211 -9.42 -7.30 5.06
N ILE A 212 -10.74 -7.18 4.93
CA ILE A 212 -11.48 -5.98 5.32
C ILE A 212 -11.22 -5.66 6.80
N GLN A 213 -11.36 -6.65 7.69
CA GLN A 213 -11.15 -6.44 9.12
C GLN A 213 -9.68 -6.13 9.47
N ALA A 214 -8.73 -6.82 8.83
CA ALA A 214 -7.30 -6.57 9.03
C ALA A 214 -6.90 -5.14 8.59
N LEU A 215 -7.43 -4.66 7.46
CA LEU A 215 -7.17 -3.30 6.98
C LEU A 215 -7.87 -2.24 7.84
N ILE A 216 -9.11 -2.48 8.33
CA ILE A 216 -9.76 -1.60 9.31
C ILE A 216 -8.88 -1.51 10.58
N ALA A 217 -8.38 -2.63 11.08
CA ALA A 217 -7.50 -2.65 12.25
C ALA A 217 -6.21 -1.85 12.00
N ARG A 218 -5.55 -2.04 10.86
CA ARG A 218 -4.33 -1.33 10.44
C ARG A 218 -4.55 0.18 10.40
N TYR A 219 -5.54 0.64 9.66
CA TYR A 219 -5.75 2.08 9.45
C TYR A 219 -6.30 2.77 10.71
N SER A 220 -7.10 2.07 11.52
CA SER A 220 -7.53 2.58 12.82
C SER A 220 -6.36 2.72 13.80
N LEU A 221 -5.40 1.77 13.80
CA LEU A 221 -4.16 1.91 14.57
C LEU A 221 -3.32 3.11 14.11
N MET A 222 -3.19 3.32 12.80
CA MET A 222 -2.48 4.47 12.21
C MET A 222 -3.12 5.82 12.59
N LEU A 223 -4.43 5.84 12.84
CA LEU A 223 -5.19 7.00 13.33
C LEU A 223 -5.13 7.18 14.85
N GLY A 224 -4.73 6.16 15.59
CA GLY A 224 -4.85 6.15 17.06
C GLY A 224 -6.26 5.85 17.57
N ASP A 225 -7.16 5.37 16.70
CA ASP A 225 -8.49 4.85 17.09
C ASP A 225 -8.33 3.41 17.60
N TYR A 226 -7.85 3.32 18.85
CA TYR A 226 -7.47 2.03 19.46
C TYR A 226 -8.67 1.10 19.68
N ASP A 227 -9.84 1.64 19.99
CA ASP A 227 -11.03 0.81 20.23
C ASP A 227 -11.48 0.15 18.93
N LYS A 228 -11.55 0.89 17.84
CA LYS A 228 -11.88 0.36 16.52
C LYS A 228 -10.81 -0.62 16.02
N ALA A 229 -9.53 -0.30 16.21
CA ALA A 229 -8.41 -1.18 15.83
C ALA A 229 -8.52 -2.54 16.52
N LEU A 230 -8.75 -2.56 17.85
CA LEU A 230 -8.90 -3.80 18.62
C LEU A 230 -10.15 -4.58 18.24
N ALA A 231 -11.29 -3.89 18.06
CA ALA A 231 -12.54 -4.51 17.67
C ALA A 231 -12.45 -5.19 16.29
N ALA A 232 -11.81 -4.55 15.32
CA ALA A 232 -11.57 -5.12 14.00
C ALA A 232 -10.56 -6.27 14.04
N ALA A 233 -9.42 -6.11 14.72
CA ALA A 233 -8.41 -7.16 14.86
C ALA A 233 -8.95 -8.44 15.50
N ASN A 234 -9.92 -8.33 16.42
CA ASN A 234 -10.56 -9.48 17.06
C ASN A 234 -11.51 -10.26 16.12
N LYS A 235 -11.90 -9.68 14.99
CA LYS A 235 -12.75 -10.36 14.00
C LYS A 235 -11.97 -11.13 12.94
N VAL A 236 -10.64 -10.99 12.89
CA VAL A 236 -9.81 -11.65 11.89
C VAL A 236 -9.54 -13.10 12.26
N ASP A 237 -9.87 -14.02 11.37
CA ASP A 237 -9.46 -15.43 11.46
C ASP A 237 -7.99 -15.55 11.00
N LEU A 238 -7.08 -15.72 11.96
CA LEU A 238 -5.65 -15.79 11.71
C LEU A 238 -5.19 -17.08 11.00
N THR A 239 -6.10 -18.03 10.77
CA THR A 239 -5.83 -19.26 10.02
C THR A 239 -6.02 -19.08 8.50
N LYS A 240 -6.54 -17.94 8.07
CA LYS A 240 -6.79 -17.63 6.65
C LYS A 240 -5.63 -16.88 6.04
N LYS A 241 -5.38 -17.17 4.76
CA LYS A 241 -4.44 -16.41 3.91
C LYS A 241 -5.17 -15.38 3.08
N SER A 242 -4.54 -14.23 2.90
CA SER A 242 -4.94 -13.24 1.90
C SER A 242 -3.69 -12.75 1.18
N ALA A 243 -3.64 -12.93 -0.15
CA ALA A 243 -2.44 -12.75 -0.94
C ALA A 243 -2.69 -12.03 -2.26
N PHE A 244 -1.67 -11.32 -2.72
CA PHE A 244 -1.49 -11.03 -4.14
C PHE A 244 -0.86 -12.24 -4.81
N ASN A 245 -1.48 -12.72 -5.87
CA ASN A 245 -0.97 -13.83 -6.68
C ASN A 245 -0.17 -13.32 -7.87
N PHE A 246 0.80 -14.13 -8.25
CA PHE A 246 1.67 -13.88 -9.39
C PHE A 246 1.81 -15.15 -10.22
N ASP A 247 2.15 -14.99 -11.50
CA ASP A 247 2.43 -16.05 -12.45
C ASP A 247 3.67 -15.68 -13.31
N ASP A 248 3.98 -16.47 -14.32
CA ASP A 248 5.15 -16.23 -15.16
C ASP A 248 5.04 -14.99 -16.07
N VAL A 249 3.83 -14.45 -16.23
CA VAL A 249 3.57 -13.21 -17.00
C VAL A 249 3.43 -12.02 -16.08
N SER A 250 2.67 -12.18 -15.00
CA SER A 250 2.43 -11.17 -13.97
C SER A 250 3.27 -11.50 -12.75
N GLN A 251 4.55 -11.21 -12.82
CA GLN A 251 5.56 -11.69 -11.89
C GLN A 251 5.56 -10.91 -10.57
N ASN A 252 6.01 -11.59 -9.48
CA ASN A 252 6.31 -10.95 -8.20
C ASN A 252 7.27 -9.78 -8.41
N PRO A 253 6.84 -8.54 -8.18
CA PRO A 253 7.59 -7.39 -8.64
C PRO A 253 8.88 -7.16 -7.85
N VAL A 254 8.94 -7.59 -6.59
CA VAL A 254 10.12 -7.42 -5.75
C VAL A 254 11.19 -8.44 -6.15
N PHE A 255 10.80 -9.70 -6.34
CA PHE A 255 11.74 -10.71 -6.83
C PHE A 255 12.26 -10.32 -8.22
N PHE A 256 11.38 -10.04 -9.16
CA PHE A 256 11.75 -9.75 -10.54
C PHE A 256 12.65 -8.51 -10.67
N ASN A 257 12.28 -7.39 -10.03
CA ASN A 257 12.99 -6.13 -10.20
C ASN A 257 14.21 -5.96 -9.29
N SER A 258 14.31 -6.71 -8.19
CA SER A 258 15.39 -6.52 -7.21
C SER A 258 16.16 -7.81 -6.93
N PHE A 259 15.54 -8.79 -6.31
CA PHE A 259 16.29 -9.94 -5.76
C PHE A 259 16.69 -10.95 -6.82
N GLY A 260 15.89 -11.19 -7.84
CA GLY A 260 16.24 -12.04 -8.98
C GLY A 260 17.39 -11.46 -9.80
N ASN A 261 17.42 -10.16 -9.96
CA ASN A 261 18.50 -9.44 -10.67
C ASN A 261 19.84 -9.44 -9.90
N ARG A 262 19.79 -9.45 -8.55
CA ARG A 262 20.97 -9.43 -7.66
C ARG A 262 21.91 -8.23 -7.84
N ASN A 263 21.46 -7.16 -8.46
CA ASN A 263 22.24 -5.94 -8.72
C ASN A 263 21.46 -4.66 -8.46
N VAL A 264 20.34 -4.73 -7.75
CA VAL A 264 19.47 -3.58 -7.51
C VAL A 264 19.45 -3.23 -6.03
N THR A 265 18.80 -4.05 -5.22
CA THR A 265 18.74 -3.88 -3.76
C THR A 265 18.92 -5.21 -3.05
N GLU A 266 19.38 -5.14 -1.81
CA GLU A 266 19.40 -6.29 -0.89
C GLU A 266 19.08 -5.86 0.55
N PRO A 267 18.73 -6.80 1.44
CA PRO A 267 18.67 -6.53 2.88
C PRO A 267 19.95 -5.94 3.41
N VAL A 268 19.86 -4.91 4.26
CA VAL A 268 21.06 -4.25 4.82
C VAL A 268 21.94 -5.25 5.57
N ASN A 269 21.32 -6.06 6.43
CA ASN A 269 22.00 -7.07 7.24
C ASN A 269 20.99 -8.02 7.90
N THR A 270 21.47 -8.98 8.67
CA THR A 270 20.64 -9.90 9.46
C THR A 270 20.01 -9.26 10.72
N ALA A 271 20.37 -8.01 11.03
CA ALA A 271 19.63 -7.20 12.00
C ALA A 271 18.40 -6.52 11.41
N LEU A 272 18.10 -6.76 10.11
CA LEU A 272 16.92 -6.24 9.39
C LEU A 272 16.85 -4.70 9.42
N GLY A 273 18.01 -4.04 9.44
CA GLY A 273 18.10 -2.58 9.51
C GLY A 273 17.71 -1.99 10.87
N LEU A 274 17.59 -2.80 11.91
CA LEU A 274 17.34 -2.35 13.26
C LEU A 274 18.64 -1.93 13.96
N PRO A 275 18.60 -0.92 14.85
CA PRO A 275 19.76 -0.56 15.67
C PRO A 275 20.12 -1.67 16.65
N ASP A 276 21.35 -1.68 17.14
CA ASP A 276 21.87 -2.74 18.01
C ASP A 276 21.00 -3.05 19.23
N ALA A 277 20.38 -2.03 19.82
CA ALA A 277 19.47 -2.19 20.95
C ALA A 277 18.16 -2.92 20.62
N LEU A 278 17.79 -3.02 19.34
CA LEU A 278 16.54 -3.60 18.86
C LEU A 278 16.75 -4.75 17.86
N LYS A 279 18.01 -5.17 17.64
CA LYS A 279 18.29 -6.28 16.73
C LYS A 279 17.54 -7.55 17.16
N PRO A 280 17.21 -8.43 16.19
CA PRO A 280 16.61 -9.73 16.50
C PRO A 280 17.41 -10.50 17.54
N GLU A 281 16.73 -11.23 18.40
CA GLU A 281 17.36 -12.11 19.37
C GLU A 281 18.05 -13.29 18.68
N ALA A 282 19.08 -13.81 19.31
CA ALA A 282 19.72 -15.02 18.83
C ALA A 282 18.71 -16.17 18.76
N GLY A 283 18.61 -16.81 17.60
CA GLY A 283 17.65 -17.90 17.36
C GLY A 283 16.29 -17.47 16.82
N ASP A 284 16.03 -16.17 16.62
CA ASP A 284 14.81 -15.70 15.96
C ASP A 284 14.73 -16.24 14.51
N LYS A 285 13.81 -17.17 14.28
CA LYS A 285 13.67 -17.88 12.99
C LYS A 285 13.16 -16.97 11.87
N ARG A 286 12.57 -15.81 12.18
CA ARG A 286 12.14 -14.83 11.18
C ARG A 286 13.33 -14.23 10.43
N VAL A 287 14.52 -14.14 11.06
CA VAL A 287 15.73 -13.69 10.38
C VAL A 287 16.08 -14.60 9.20
N THR A 288 16.10 -15.91 9.42
CA THR A 288 16.40 -16.90 8.37
C THR A 288 15.24 -17.08 7.38
N PHE A 289 14.02 -16.70 7.74
CA PHE A 289 12.90 -16.63 6.83
C PHE A 289 13.06 -15.48 5.82
N TYR A 290 13.47 -14.30 6.28
CA TYR A 290 13.55 -13.09 5.45
C TYR A 290 14.89 -12.87 4.78
N THR A 291 15.98 -13.43 5.31
CA THR A 291 17.33 -13.21 4.78
C THR A 291 18.14 -14.49 4.77
N GLN A 292 19.06 -14.58 3.83
CA GLN A 292 20.11 -15.59 3.82
C GLN A 292 21.42 -14.98 3.37
N THR A 293 22.54 -15.51 3.88
CA THR A 293 23.87 -15.17 3.42
C THR A 293 24.26 -16.08 2.27
N ALA A 294 24.68 -15.50 1.15
CA ALA A 294 25.20 -16.21 -0.02
C ALA A 294 26.71 -16.02 -0.16
N ALA A 295 27.35 -16.80 -1.01
CA ALA A 295 28.74 -16.63 -1.40
C ALA A 295 28.84 -15.91 -2.76
N PRO A 296 29.62 -14.80 -2.93
CA PRO A 296 30.31 -14.08 -1.86
C PRO A 296 29.34 -13.53 -0.82
N ALA A 297 29.78 -13.29 0.43
CA ALA A 297 28.92 -12.92 1.55
C ALA A 297 28.02 -11.74 1.24
N ARG A 298 26.78 -12.02 0.85
CA ARG A 298 25.71 -11.07 0.55
C ARG A 298 24.44 -11.51 1.26
N ASN A 299 23.69 -10.54 1.76
CA ASN A 299 22.36 -10.81 2.28
C ASN A 299 21.38 -10.89 1.10
N LEU A 300 20.71 -12.01 0.93
CA LEU A 300 19.66 -12.16 -0.05
C LEU A 300 18.31 -12.08 0.63
N GLY A 301 17.38 -11.37 0.02
CA GLY A 301 15.98 -11.41 0.40
C GLY A 301 15.40 -12.79 0.11
N THR A 302 14.64 -13.30 1.06
CA THR A 302 13.88 -14.56 0.95
C THR A 302 12.42 -14.34 1.34
N GLY A 303 11.80 -15.23 2.06
CA GLY A 303 10.42 -15.08 2.49
C GLY A 303 9.44 -15.03 1.31
N PHE A 304 8.81 -13.90 1.11
CA PHE A 304 7.81 -13.70 0.06
C PHE A 304 8.39 -13.34 -1.32
N PHE A 305 9.71 -13.30 -1.45
CA PHE A 305 10.41 -12.80 -2.63
C PHE A 305 11.41 -13.83 -3.18
N THR A 306 10.99 -15.10 -3.25
CA THR A 306 11.85 -16.23 -3.60
C THR A 306 11.77 -16.63 -5.07
N SER A 307 10.70 -16.25 -5.77
CA SER A 307 10.47 -16.57 -7.19
C SER A 307 9.51 -15.57 -7.83
N ASN A 308 9.41 -15.65 -9.16
CA ASN A 308 8.44 -14.86 -9.93
C ASN A 308 6.99 -15.11 -9.53
N THR A 309 6.68 -16.30 -9.01
CA THR A 309 5.32 -16.72 -8.66
C THR A 309 5.04 -16.71 -7.16
N ALA A 310 6.03 -16.30 -6.33
CA ALA A 310 5.85 -16.23 -4.88
C ALA A 310 4.78 -15.20 -4.50
N GLN A 311 3.83 -15.61 -3.67
CA GLN A 311 2.74 -14.74 -3.19
C GLN A 311 3.25 -13.67 -2.23
N ILE A 312 2.65 -12.49 -2.28
CA ILE A 312 2.88 -11.42 -1.30
C ILE A 312 1.62 -11.28 -0.42
N PRO A 313 1.75 -11.35 0.92
CA PRO A 313 0.61 -11.16 1.83
C PRO A 313 -0.01 -9.78 1.72
N VAL A 314 -1.34 -9.68 1.79
CA VAL A 314 -2.04 -8.41 1.98
C VAL A 314 -1.97 -7.96 3.43
N TYR A 315 -2.02 -8.92 4.34
CA TYR A 315 -1.74 -8.77 5.77
C TYR A 315 -1.12 -10.06 6.32
N LEU A 316 -0.50 -9.97 7.49
CA LEU A 316 0.08 -11.10 8.21
C LEU A 316 -0.71 -11.38 9.51
N PRO A 317 -0.86 -12.66 9.92
CA PRO A 317 -1.41 -12.99 11.24
C PRO A 317 -0.68 -12.29 12.38
N GLY A 318 0.66 -12.22 12.29
CA GLY A 318 1.49 -11.53 13.27
C GLY A 318 1.26 -10.02 13.31
N GLU A 319 0.94 -9.38 12.18
CA GLU A 319 0.53 -7.97 12.15
C GLU A 319 -0.71 -7.75 13.00
N VAL A 320 -1.77 -8.52 12.75
CA VAL A 320 -3.04 -8.40 13.46
C VAL A 320 -2.86 -8.64 14.96
N THR A 321 -2.05 -9.63 15.33
CA THR A 321 -1.74 -9.93 16.73
C THR A 321 -0.96 -8.79 17.40
N LEU A 322 0.01 -8.20 16.69
CA LEU A 322 0.80 -7.07 17.20
C LEU A 322 0.00 -5.76 17.23
N ILE A 323 -1.03 -5.58 16.39
CA ILE A 323 -2.01 -4.50 16.55
C ILE A 323 -2.73 -4.63 17.89
N LYS A 324 -3.20 -5.83 18.25
CA LYS A 324 -3.83 -6.07 19.57
C LYS A 324 -2.86 -5.77 20.72
N ALA A 325 -1.64 -6.27 20.63
CA ALA A 325 -0.61 -6.03 21.65
C ALA A 325 -0.35 -4.53 21.82
N GLU A 326 -0.15 -3.79 20.74
CA GLU A 326 0.11 -2.35 20.78
C GLU A 326 -1.04 -1.57 21.38
N VAL A 327 -2.27 -1.84 20.93
CA VAL A 327 -3.47 -1.19 21.47
C VAL A 327 -3.62 -1.43 22.97
N LEU A 328 -3.47 -2.68 23.42
CA LEU A 328 -3.57 -3.03 24.83
C LEU A 328 -2.50 -2.34 25.69
N ALA A 329 -1.25 -2.27 25.19
CA ALA A 329 -0.17 -1.55 25.88
C ALA A 329 -0.45 -0.06 25.98
N ARG A 330 -0.91 0.58 24.89
CA ARG A 330 -1.26 2.01 24.86
C ARG A 330 -2.46 2.35 25.76
N LYS A 331 -3.36 1.39 25.96
CA LYS A 331 -4.51 1.51 26.89
C LYS A 331 -4.14 1.16 28.35
N GLY A 332 -2.89 0.85 28.64
CA GLY A 332 -2.42 0.52 29.98
C GLY A 332 -2.72 -0.91 30.45
N THR A 333 -3.21 -1.78 29.58
CA THR A 333 -3.52 -3.19 29.91
C THR A 333 -2.30 -4.05 29.62
N ILE A 334 -1.23 -3.87 30.36
CA ILE A 334 0.11 -4.37 30.06
C ILE A 334 0.19 -5.89 30.03
N ASP A 335 -0.39 -6.61 31.00
CA ASP A 335 -0.34 -8.07 31.01
C ASP A 335 -1.08 -8.69 29.80
N ALA A 336 -2.18 -8.11 29.39
CA ALA A 336 -2.89 -8.52 28.19
C ALA A 336 -2.07 -8.21 26.91
N ALA A 337 -1.37 -7.07 26.88
CA ALA A 337 -0.47 -6.72 25.79
C ALA A 337 0.69 -7.73 25.67
N VAL A 338 1.29 -8.12 26.78
CA VAL A 338 2.34 -9.15 26.82
C VAL A 338 1.81 -10.50 26.36
N THR A 339 0.58 -10.86 26.73
CA THR A 339 -0.07 -12.10 26.26
C THR A 339 -0.21 -12.13 24.75
N GLU A 340 -0.62 -11.02 24.12
CA GLU A 340 -0.68 -10.95 22.65
C GLU A 340 0.71 -10.92 22.00
N LEU A 341 1.68 -10.20 22.58
CA LEU A 341 3.07 -10.19 22.13
C LEU A 341 3.68 -11.60 22.13
N ASP A 342 3.45 -12.36 23.18
CA ASP A 342 3.98 -13.72 23.37
C ASP A 342 3.43 -14.69 22.30
N LYS A 343 2.22 -14.49 21.81
CA LYS A 343 1.70 -15.28 20.67
C LYS A 343 2.57 -15.14 19.43
N VAL A 344 3.20 -13.99 19.20
CA VAL A 344 4.12 -13.77 18.07
C VAL A 344 5.52 -14.27 18.41
N ARG A 345 6.02 -14.02 19.61
CA ARG A 345 7.35 -14.44 20.04
C ARG A 345 7.52 -15.96 20.11
N THR A 346 6.53 -16.64 20.66
CA THR A 346 6.60 -18.11 20.86
C THR A 346 6.09 -18.91 19.66
N LYS A 347 5.48 -18.25 18.67
CA LYS A 347 4.97 -18.88 17.46
C LYS A 347 6.08 -19.62 16.73
N THR A 348 5.88 -20.92 16.45
CA THR A 348 6.81 -21.72 15.66
C THR A 348 6.60 -21.58 14.17
N THR A 349 5.34 -21.43 13.75
CA THR A 349 4.94 -21.20 12.36
C THR A 349 3.52 -20.65 12.32
N ASP A 350 3.15 -19.99 11.25
CA ASP A 350 1.78 -19.61 10.90
C ASP A 350 1.43 -20.09 9.48
N VAL A 351 0.28 -19.64 8.97
CA VAL A 351 -0.19 -20.01 7.62
C VAL A 351 0.77 -19.58 6.50
N TRP A 352 1.71 -18.66 6.78
CA TRP A 352 2.73 -18.22 5.85
C TRP A 352 4.11 -18.85 6.09
N GLY A 353 4.22 -19.69 7.09
CA GLY A 353 5.51 -20.30 7.47
C GLY A 353 6.35 -19.39 8.38
N ILE A 354 5.80 -18.27 8.87
CA ILE A 354 6.52 -17.35 9.74
C ILE A 354 6.38 -17.78 11.21
N GLY A 355 7.50 -17.82 11.92
CA GLY A 355 7.54 -18.02 13.35
C GLY A 355 8.83 -17.53 13.96
N ALA A 356 8.79 -16.88 15.12
CA ALA A 356 9.97 -16.43 15.83
C ALA A 356 10.66 -17.58 16.58
N SER A 357 9.87 -18.49 17.13
CA SER A 357 10.34 -19.62 17.97
C SER A 357 11.20 -19.17 19.17
N LEU A 358 10.88 -18.00 19.72
CA LEU A 358 11.56 -17.41 20.87
C LEU A 358 10.84 -17.78 22.19
N PRO A 359 11.50 -17.63 23.34
CA PRO A 359 10.82 -17.65 24.63
C PRO A 359 9.80 -16.52 24.76
N ALA A 360 8.84 -16.69 25.68
CA ALA A 360 7.96 -15.62 26.09
C ALA A 360 8.73 -14.41 26.62
N TYR A 361 8.13 -13.22 26.55
CA TYR A 361 8.76 -11.99 27.03
C TYR A 361 9.01 -12.03 28.54
N SER A 362 10.26 -11.81 28.92
CA SER A 362 10.71 -11.81 30.31
C SER A 362 11.24 -10.45 30.77
N GLY A 363 11.08 -9.40 29.95
CA GLY A 363 11.52 -8.05 30.28
C GLY A 363 10.58 -7.33 31.26
N VAL A 364 10.88 -6.05 31.50
CA VAL A 364 10.09 -5.22 32.42
C VAL A 364 8.67 -5.00 31.85
N LYS A 365 7.66 -5.24 32.71
CA LYS A 365 6.26 -5.11 32.35
C LYS A 365 5.72 -3.71 32.66
N ASP A 366 6.31 -2.69 32.04
CA ASP A 366 5.77 -1.34 31.99
C ASP A 366 5.43 -0.96 30.53
N ALA A 367 4.66 0.12 30.37
CA ALA A 367 4.17 0.53 29.03
C ALA A 367 5.33 0.83 28.06
N THR A 368 6.38 1.50 28.51
CA THR A 368 7.52 1.90 27.65
C THR A 368 8.30 0.70 27.18
N SER A 369 8.64 -0.21 28.10
CA SER A 369 9.41 -1.43 27.80
C SER A 369 8.62 -2.37 26.87
N VAL A 370 7.34 -2.59 27.17
CA VAL A 370 6.46 -3.46 26.36
C VAL A 370 6.22 -2.85 24.97
N LEU A 371 5.97 -1.54 24.84
CA LEU A 371 5.85 -0.88 23.54
C LEU A 371 7.15 -0.95 22.73
N THR A 372 8.29 -0.82 23.36
CA THR A 372 9.60 -0.97 22.69
C THR A 372 9.77 -2.40 22.13
N GLU A 373 9.41 -3.41 22.90
CA GLU A 373 9.46 -4.80 22.44
C GLU A 373 8.43 -5.08 21.33
N ILE A 374 7.22 -4.50 21.43
CA ILE A 374 6.21 -4.58 20.37
C ILE A 374 6.74 -3.95 19.08
N TYR A 375 7.34 -2.76 19.12
CA TYR A 375 7.95 -2.13 17.95
C TYR A 375 9.02 -3.03 17.31
N LYS A 376 9.93 -3.59 18.12
CA LYS A 376 10.94 -4.53 17.65
C LYS A 376 10.30 -5.72 16.93
N ASN A 377 9.31 -6.36 17.55
CA ASN A 377 8.63 -7.50 16.95
C ASN A 377 7.82 -7.12 15.70
N ARG A 378 7.22 -5.92 15.64
CA ARG A 378 6.56 -5.41 14.41
C ARG A 378 7.56 -5.24 13.28
N ALA A 379 8.70 -4.61 13.55
CA ALA A 379 9.74 -4.39 12.54
C ALA A 379 10.34 -5.69 11.98
N ILE A 380 10.41 -6.76 12.81
CA ILE A 380 10.89 -8.07 12.38
C ILE A 380 9.79 -8.86 11.65
N GLU A 381 8.59 -8.92 12.22
CA GLU A 381 7.45 -9.67 11.66
C GLU A 381 6.98 -9.11 10.32
N LEU A 382 7.02 -7.78 10.16
CA LEU A 382 6.57 -7.05 8.99
C LEU A 382 7.72 -6.59 8.10
N TYR A 383 8.88 -7.24 8.20
CA TYR A 383 10.04 -6.86 7.41
C TYR A 383 9.71 -6.84 5.91
N MET A 384 10.05 -5.74 5.24
CA MET A 384 9.73 -5.50 3.83
C MET A 384 8.23 -5.57 3.48
N SER A 385 7.36 -5.25 4.41
CA SER A 385 5.91 -5.11 4.12
C SER A 385 5.52 -3.73 3.57
N GLY A 386 6.41 -2.74 3.69
CA GLY A 386 6.12 -1.35 3.35
C GLY A 386 5.43 -0.55 4.46
N LEU A 387 5.43 -1.03 5.72
CA LEU A 387 4.68 -0.43 6.84
C LEU A 387 5.55 0.18 7.95
N LYS A 388 6.88 0.01 7.90
CA LYS A 388 7.78 0.41 8.99
C LYS A 388 7.89 1.93 9.14
N LEU A 389 7.64 2.72 8.09
CA LEU A 389 7.78 4.18 8.16
C LEU A 389 6.73 4.79 9.10
N ASP A 390 5.47 4.37 8.99
CA ASP A 390 4.43 4.79 9.94
C ASP A 390 4.71 4.27 11.34
N ASP A 391 5.08 3.01 11.49
CA ASP A 391 5.46 2.42 12.78
C ASP A 391 6.57 3.26 13.44
N SER A 392 7.60 3.66 12.69
CA SER A 392 8.70 4.45 13.25
C SER A 392 8.25 5.85 13.73
N ARG A 393 7.32 6.48 13.01
CA ARG A 393 6.70 7.76 13.43
C ARG A 393 5.82 7.58 14.66
N ARG A 394 4.93 6.57 14.64
CA ARG A 394 3.94 6.31 15.69
C ARG A 394 4.59 5.91 17.03
N PHE A 395 5.70 5.20 16.97
CA PHE A 395 6.49 4.86 18.15
C PHE A 395 7.51 5.93 18.55
N GLY A 396 7.52 7.09 17.90
CA GLY A 396 8.46 8.18 18.21
C GLY A 396 9.92 7.80 18.06
N ARG A 397 10.24 6.94 17.09
CA ARG A 397 11.62 6.50 16.89
C ARG A 397 12.52 7.63 16.43
N PRO A 398 13.80 7.64 16.81
CA PRO A 398 14.74 8.68 16.40
C PRO A 398 14.81 8.83 14.88
N ALA A 399 14.98 10.07 14.40
CA ALA A 399 15.14 10.36 12.97
C ALA A 399 16.35 9.64 12.35
N THR A 400 17.31 9.19 13.17
CA THR A 400 18.46 8.39 12.73
C THR A 400 18.08 6.99 12.23
N GLU A 401 16.88 6.49 12.56
CA GLU A 401 16.39 5.18 12.10
C GLU A 401 15.69 5.24 10.75
N ARG A 402 15.50 6.43 10.20
CA ARG A 402 14.91 6.64 8.86
C ARG A 402 15.56 7.83 8.18
N ASN A 403 15.51 7.84 6.85
CA ASN A 403 16.14 8.89 6.05
C ASN A 403 15.20 10.08 5.82
N ARG A 404 13.89 9.90 6.07
CA ARG A 404 12.85 10.87 5.80
C ARG A 404 11.56 10.54 6.54
N ASP A 405 10.78 11.56 6.92
CA ASP A 405 9.48 11.36 7.56
C ASP A 405 8.32 11.29 6.55
N TRP A 406 8.35 12.18 5.55
CA TRP A 406 7.28 12.32 4.56
C TRP A 406 7.87 12.57 3.18
N TYR A 407 7.18 12.13 2.14
CA TYR A 407 7.65 12.31 0.77
C TYR A 407 7.21 13.64 0.17
N PRO A 408 8.02 14.22 -0.77
CA PRO A 408 7.60 15.35 -1.56
C PRO A 408 6.46 14.96 -2.49
N TYR A 409 5.65 15.93 -2.88
CA TYR A 409 4.61 15.69 -3.89
C TYR A 409 5.24 15.55 -5.27
N PRO A 410 4.75 14.63 -6.12
CA PRO A 410 5.27 14.45 -7.46
C PRO A 410 5.23 15.74 -8.28
N THR A 411 6.26 15.95 -9.08
CA THR A 411 6.36 17.14 -9.96
C THR A 411 5.15 17.26 -10.89
N ASN A 412 4.67 16.13 -11.45
CA ASN A 412 3.49 16.11 -12.31
C ASN A 412 2.21 16.52 -11.56
N GLU A 413 2.06 16.11 -10.30
CA GLU A 413 0.93 16.56 -9.48
C GLU A 413 0.97 18.06 -9.29
N ARG A 414 2.12 18.60 -8.90
CA ARG A 414 2.32 20.04 -8.70
C ARG A 414 2.07 20.87 -9.95
N GLN A 415 2.41 20.35 -11.13
CA GLN A 415 2.17 21.04 -12.41
C GLN A 415 0.72 21.03 -12.85
N ASN A 416 -0.05 20.00 -12.48
CA ASN A 416 -1.41 19.78 -12.96
C ASN A 416 -2.50 20.05 -11.93
N ASN A 417 -2.13 20.23 -10.66
CA ASN A 417 -3.07 20.52 -9.57
C ASN A 417 -2.57 21.71 -8.76
N THR A 418 -3.22 22.84 -8.92
CA THR A 418 -2.88 24.10 -8.23
C THR A 418 -3.12 24.04 -6.73
N SER A 419 -3.87 23.04 -6.25
CA SER A 419 -4.13 22.80 -4.82
C SER A 419 -3.01 22.00 -4.13
N THR A 420 -1.95 21.59 -4.86
CA THR A 420 -0.86 20.79 -4.28
C THR A 420 -0.13 21.58 -3.20
N PRO A 421 -0.07 21.07 -1.96
CA PRO A 421 0.60 21.75 -0.85
C PRO A 421 2.11 21.91 -1.06
N ALA A 422 2.75 22.74 -0.24
CA ALA A 422 4.20 22.76 -0.15
C ALA A 422 4.74 21.38 0.27
N ASP A 423 5.95 21.04 -0.18
CA ASP A 423 6.59 19.81 0.25
C ASP A 423 6.84 19.82 1.76
N PRO A 424 6.67 18.67 2.44
CA PRO A 424 6.99 18.57 3.85
C PRO A 424 8.48 18.86 4.10
N ALA A 425 8.78 19.45 5.27
CA ALA A 425 10.15 19.56 5.73
C ALA A 425 10.79 18.16 5.87
N ASN A 426 12.11 18.12 5.63
CA ASN A 426 12.89 16.88 5.75
C ASN A 426 13.29 16.60 7.19
#